data_ea2608d9f0ccdae5f98e5f66ccea25ca
#
_entry.id   ea2608d9f0ccdae5f98e5f66ccea25ca
#
_cell.length_a   1.000
_cell.length_b   1.000
_cell.length_c   1.000
_cell.angle_alpha   90.00
_cell.angle_beta   90.00
_cell.angle_gamma   90.00
#
_symmetry.space_group_name_H-M   'P 1'
#
loop_
_entity.id
_entity.type
_entity.pdbx_description
1 polymer ?
#
loop_
_entity_poly.entity_id
_entity_poly.type
_entity_poly.pdbx_seq_one_letter_code
_entity_poly.pdbx_strand_id
1 'polypeptide(L)'
;MTISAVQASDPARLADGAAQLRGDVKQLDELIFDERRALHQLGEAWEGTAADAAKAKGDALVQQHEALKSRLTSMQSTLESAGTSLTTLRGTITGMVQQVFALGGTVSDDGTATSTGAGQTFTPELAAAYTSILKSLLQQFSAVDEATAAAIDSAGTGRNNIVGEPPAAPLDRELDSLKPPDGATDTEVNQWWDGLSKEERDRIIAERPDWIGNLDGVPGSARDLANRNRLAKLRNDPNLTEEEKGTLAAIDDALSKPDRQLLVVDFDGEHPKVAVALGNVDTAKHVSVYVPGTGSVTYDKKNAGNDLPTYIEQSEWLKRDTENVLRDAGKGDETVATVAWLGYEPPEDVGQAASAHYADDNAPKLASFINGLDSSRDTDPHLTVLGHSYGSTLASEALQRGTAADDAVFMGSPGLETNPLQFLHDTTPSDLHLSQGHVFVEHAKNDVVADLGRFGVTIPSNLPGLIDLSTNAETTPLGQRAESTGHSKYSFIGTTALYNQAVVVAGLGQDDHYVKRED
;
A
#
# COMPACT_ATOMS: atom_id res chain seq x y z
N MET A 1 1.81 2.87 -29.56
CA MET A 1 0.62 3.77 -29.45
C MET A 1 0.89 5.09 -30.17
N THR A 2 -0.13 5.78 -30.72
CA THR A 2 0.01 7.07 -31.43
C THR A 2 -0.88 8.12 -30.79
N ILE A 3 -0.58 9.42 -31.01
CA ILE A 3 -1.40 10.53 -30.49
C ILE A 3 -2.87 10.41 -30.95
N SER A 4 -3.08 10.15 -32.25
CA SER A 4 -4.43 10.00 -32.79
C SER A 4 -5.18 8.80 -32.21
N ALA A 5 -4.51 7.67 -31.96
CA ALA A 5 -5.09 6.51 -31.32
C ALA A 5 -5.51 6.78 -29.87
N VAL A 6 -4.65 7.47 -29.09
CA VAL A 6 -4.98 7.89 -27.73
C VAL A 6 -6.16 8.86 -27.70
N GLN A 7 -6.19 9.84 -28.58
CA GLN A 7 -7.29 10.81 -28.64
C GLN A 7 -8.63 10.18 -29.04
N ALA A 8 -8.59 9.15 -29.90
CA ALA A 8 -9.77 8.40 -30.35
C ALA A 8 -10.25 7.36 -29.33
N SER A 9 -9.41 6.98 -28.35
CA SER A 9 -9.78 6.03 -27.31
C SER A 9 -10.85 6.58 -26.37
N ASP A 10 -11.60 5.70 -25.72
CA ASP A 10 -12.60 6.02 -24.70
C ASP A 10 -12.39 5.16 -23.44
N PRO A 11 -11.34 5.44 -22.64
CA PRO A 11 -11.03 4.67 -21.46
C PRO A 11 -12.13 4.69 -20.38
N ALA A 12 -12.99 5.70 -20.36
CA ALA A 12 -14.11 5.78 -19.41
C ALA A 12 -15.05 4.57 -19.49
N ARG A 13 -15.13 3.93 -20.66
CA ARG A 13 -15.93 2.69 -20.83
C ARG A 13 -15.41 1.52 -20.00
N LEU A 14 -14.14 1.52 -19.61
CA LEU A 14 -13.61 0.50 -18.69
C LEU A 14 -14.21 0.68 -17.29
N ALA A 15 -14.35 1.91 -16.83
CA ALA A 15 -15.02 2.21 -15.55
C ALA A 15 -16.52 1.81 -15.59
N ASP A 16 -17.20 2.01 -16.73
CA ASP A 16 -18.59 1.54 -16.90
C ASP A 16 -18.67 0.01 -16.80
N GLY A 17 -17.74 -0.70 -17.43
CA GLY A 17 -17.62 -2.16 -17.32
C GLY A 17 -17.35 -2.63 -15.90
N ALA A 18 -16.47 -1.96 -15.17
CA ALA A 18 -16.20 -2.23 -13.77
C ALA A 18 -17.45 -2.04 -12.89
N ALA A 19 -18.24 -0.98 -13.14
CA ALA A 19 -19.48 -0.73 -12.42
C ALA A 19 -20.54 -1.83 -12.64
N GLN A 20 -20.61 -2.38 -13.85
CA GLN A 20 -21.48 -3.53 -14.14
C GLN A 20 -21.03 -4.78 -13.38
N LEU A 21 -19.73 -5.11 -13.44
CA LEU A 21 -19.18 -6.26 -12.71
C LEU A 21 -19.40 -6.14 -11.20
N ARG A 22 -19.30 -4.94 -10.62
CA ARG A 22 -19.62 -4.71 -9.20
C ARG A 22 -21.05 -5.12 -8.86
N GLY A 23 -22.00 -4.85 -9.74
CA GLY A 23 -23.39 -5.30 -9.59
C GLY A 23 -23.51 -6.82 -9.61
N ASP A 24 -22.82 -7.47 -10.54
CA ASP A 24 -22.83 -8.92 -10.70
C ASP A 24 -22.16 -9.64 -9.52
N VAL A 25 -21.02 -9.11 -9.02
CA VAL A 25 -20.32 -9.60 -7.83
C VAL A 25 -21.22 -9.54 -6.60
N LYS A 26 -21.95 -8.43 -6.42
CA LYS A 26 -22.88 -8.30 -5.30
C LYS A 26 -24.02 -9.33 -5.37
N GLN A 27 -24.59 -9.57 -6.55
CA GLN A 27 -25.63 -10.58 -6.72
C GLN A 27 -25.11 -12.00 -6.45
N LEU A 28 -23.89 -12.29 -6.88
CA LEU A 28 -23.25 -13.57 -6.64
C LEU A 28 -22.98 -13.77 -5.14
N ASP A 29 -22.59 -12.73 -4.42
CA ASP A 29 -22.39 -12.77 -2.97
C ASP A 29 -23.69 -13.10 -2.21
N GLU A 30 -24.80 -12.48 -2.61
CA GLU A 30 -26.13 -12.78 -2.06
C GLU A 30 -26.53 -14.25 -2.31
N LEU A 31 -26.24 -14.78 -3.52
CA LEU A 31 -26.49 -16.18 -3.85
C LEU A 31 -25.66 -17.15 -3.02
N ILE A 32 -24.35 -16.88 -2.85
CA ILE A 32 -23.44 -17.67 -2.01
C ILE A 32 -23.93 -17.70 -0.55
N PHE A 33 -24.37 -16.56 -0.03
CA PHE A 33 -24.94 -16.47 1.31
C PHE A 33 -26.19 -17.36 1.46
N ASP A 34 -27.10 -17.33 0.49
CA ASP A 34 -28.32 -18.14 0.50
C ASP A 34 -28.03 -19.65 0.37
N GLU A 35 -27.06 -20.03 -0.46
CA GLU A 35 -26.59 -21.42 -0.59
C GLU A 35 -26.01 -21.94 0.73
N ARG A 36 -25.12 -21.17 1.39
CA ARG A 36 -24.57 -21.53 2.70
C ARG A 36 -25.66 -21.72 3.74
N ARG A 37 -26.64 -20.81 3.77
CA ARG A 37 -27.79 -20.92 4.68
C ARG A 37 -28.62 -22.17 4.42
N ALA A 38 -28.88 -22.49 3.14
CA ALA A 38 -29.63 -23.72 2.77
C ALA A 38 -28.87 -25.00 3.15
N LEU A 39 -27.54 -25.03 2.96
CA LEU A 39 -26.69 -26.16 3.36
C LEU A 39 -26.66 -26.35 4.87
N HIS A 40 -26.63 -25.28 5.64
CA HIS A 40 -26.71 -25.33 7.09
C HIS A 40 -28.06 -25.92 7.56
N GLN A 41 -29.17 -25.44 7.02
CA GLN A 41 -30.52 -25.95 7.32
C GLN A 41 -30.68 -27.44 6.92
N LEU A 42 -30.07 -27.84 5.79
CA LEU A 42 -30.06 -29.23 5.37
C LEU A 42 -29.32 -30.10 6.38
N GLY A 43 -28.17 -29.64 6.90
CA GLY A 43 -27.38 -30.33 7.90
C GLY A 43 -28.09 -30.49 9.26
N GLU A 44 -28.98 -29.56 9.61
CA GLU A 44 -29.81 -29.66 10.83
C GLU A 44 -31.01 -30.59 10.65
N ALA A 45 -31.51 -30.76 9.41
CA ALA A 45 -32.73 -31.51 9.14
C ALA A 45 -32.50 -32.94 8.65
N TRP A 46 -31.26 -33.29 8.27
CA TRP A 46 -30.98 -34.60 7.64
C TRP A 46 -29.61 -35.14 8.06
N GLU A 47 -29.57 -36.37 8.53
CA GLU A 47 -28.37 -37.07 9.00
C GLU A 47 -28.12 -38.38 8.21
N GLY A 48 -26.86 -38.83 8.13
CA GLY A 48 -26.43 -40.08 7.51
C GLY A 48 -25.57 -39.87 6.26
N THR A 49 -24.98 -40.95 5.76
CA THR A 49 -23.99 -40.95 4.68
C THR A 49 -24.46 -40.23 3.39
N ALA A 50 -25.74 -40.26 3.10
CA ALA A 50 -26.31 -39.57 1.96
C ALA A 50 -26.41 -38.05 2.22
N ALA A 51 -26.67 -37.65 3.46
CA ALA A 51 -26.65 -36.24 3.88
C ALA A 51 -25.24 -35.69 3.83
N ASP A 52 -24.24 -36.43 4.32
CA ASP A 52 -22.83 -36.05 4.25
C ASP A 52 -22.35 -35.87 2.81
N ALA A 53 -22.73 -36.76 1.90
CA ALA A 53 -22.40 -36.66 0.49
C ALA A 53 -23.07 -35.44 -0.19
N ALA A 54 -24.32 -35.16 0.17
CA ALA A 54 -25.04 -33.98 -0.36
C ALA A 54 -24.42 -32.67 0.14
N LYS A 55 -24.06 -32.61 1.44
CA LYS A 55 -23.35 -31.47 2.05
C LYS A 55 -22.01 -31.25 1.38
N ALA A 56 -21.18 -32.29 1.24
CA ALA A 56 -19.87 -32.17 0.58
C ALA A 56 -19.98 -31.65 -0.87
N LYS A 57 -21.01 -32.05 -1.62
CA LYS A 57 -21.27 -31.50 -2.96
C LYS A 57 -21.72 -30.04 -2.92
N GLY A 58 -22.55 -29.69 -1.96
CA GLY A 58 -23.01 -28.31 -1.77
C GLY A 58 -21.84 -27.38 -1.38
N ASP A 59 -21.00 -27.80 -0.43
CA ASP A 59 -19.81 -27.06 -0.01
C ASP A 59 -18.84 -26.86 -1.21
N ALA A 60 -18.64 -27.89 -2.05
CA ALA A 60 -17.83 -27.77 -3.26
C ALA A 60 -18.43 -26.78 -4.30
N LEU A 61 -19.76 -26.70 -4.40
CA LEU A 61 -20.43 -25.73 -5.27
C LEU A 61 -20.25 -24.30 -4.74
N VAL A 62 -20.41 -24.09 -3.45
CA VAL A 62 -20.15 -22.81 -2.79
C VAL A 62 -18.72 -22.33 -3.06
N GLN A 63 -17.71 -23.22 -2.89
CA GLN A 63 -16.31 -22.88 -3.21
C GLN A 63 -16.11 -22.47 -4.68
N GLN A 64 -16.82 -23.13 -5.63
CA GLN A 64 -16.74 -22.73 -7.04
C GLN A 64 -17.34 -21.34 -7.29
N HIS A 65 -18.44 -21.01 -6.61
CA HIS A 65 -19.06 -19.69 -6.71
C HIS A 65 -18.18 -18.61 -6.07
N GLU A 66 -17.52 -18.91 -4.96
CA GLU A 66 -16.55 -18.02 -4.34
C GLU A 66 -15.33 -17.76 -5.24
N ALA A 67 -14.79 -18.81 -5.87
CA ALA A 67 -13.73 -18.66 -6.85
C ALA A 67 -14.15 -17.85 -8.09
N LEU A 68 -15.40 -17.95 -8.51
CA LEU A 68 -15.97 -17.10 -9.57
C LEU A 68 -16.10 -15.65 -9.11
N LYS A 69 -16.63 -15.42 -7.90
CA LYS A 69 -16.75 -14.09 -7.28
C LYS A 69 -15.37 -13.40 -7.22
N SER A 70 -14.36 -14.10 -6.72
CA SER A 70 -12.99 -13.59 -6.63
C SER A 70 -12.46 -13.14 -7.99
N ARG A 71 -12.64 -13.95 -9.04
CA ARG A 71 -12.22 -13.59 -10.41
C ARG A 71 -12.97 -12.37 -10.96
N LEU A 72 -14.27 -12.27 -10.74
CA LEU A 72 -15.05 -11.12 -11.16
C LEU A 72 -14.64 -9.84 -10.41
N THR A 73 -14.31 -9.96 -9.12
CA THR A 73 -13.81 -8.85 -8.30
C THR A 73 -12.45 -8.38 -8.81
N SER A 74 -11.53 -9.31 -9.11
CA SER A 74 -10.22 -8.97 -9.68
C SER A 74 -10.37 -8.28 -11.05
N MET A 75 -11.23 -8.78 -11.92
CA MET A 75 -11.52 -8.15 -13.21
C MET A 75 -12.14 -6.76 -13.06
N GLN A 76 -13.05 -6.57 -12.09
CA GLN A 76 -13.62 -5.27 -11.76
C GLN A 76 -12.53 -4.28 -11.35
N SER A 77 -11.68 -4.64 -10.41
CA SER A 77 -10.57 -3.81 -9.92
C SER A 77 -9.60 -3.43 -11.05
N THR A 78 -9.24 -4.40 -11.90
CA THR A 78 -8.38 -4.18 -13.08
C THR A 78 -8.99 -3.16 -14.04
N LEU A 79 -10.27 -3.30 -14.38
CA LEU A 79 -10.96 -2.38 -15.28
C LEU A 79 -11.10 -0.97 -14.69
N GLU A 80 -11.35 -0.85 -13.40
CA GLU A 80 -11.49 0.42 -12.69
C GLU A 80 -10.15 1.17 -12.65
N SER A 81 -9.07 0.50 -12.26
CA SER A 81 -7.72 1.04 -12.23
C SER A 81 -7.25 1.46 -13.63
N ALA A 82 -7.41 0.58 -14.63
CA ALA A 82 -7.03 0.88 -16.01
C ALA A 82 -7.84 2.03 -16.60
N GLY A 83 -9.15 2.08 -16.35
CA GLY A 83 -10.02 3.16 -16.80
C GLY A 83 -9.59 4.51 -16.27
N THR A 84 -9.23 4.58 -14.99
CA THR A 84 -8.72 5.79 -14.34
C THR A 84 -7.36 6.19 -14.92
N SER A 85 -6.40 5.27 -14.96
CA SER A 85 -5.04 5.54 -15.45
C SER A 85 -5.02 5.98 -16.91
N LEU A 86 -5.72 5.27 -17.78
CA LEU A 86 -5.77 5.60 -19.21
C LEU A 86 -6.53 6.91 -19.47
N THR A 87 -7.56 7.23 -18.69
CA THR A 87 -8.28 8.51 -18.79
C THR A 87 -7.36 9.68 -18.42
N THR A 88 -6.59 9.54 -17.34
CA THR A 88 -5.61 10.52 -16.89
C THR A 88 -4.52 10.73 -17.95
N LEU A 89 -3.90 9.63 -18.42
CA LEU A 89 -2.86 9.67 -19.46
C LEU A 89 -3.38 10.32 -20.76
N ARG A 90 -4.59 9.98 -21.18
CA ARG A 90 -5.25 10.60 -22.34
C ARG A 90 -5.43 12.09 -22.16
N GLY A 91 -5.88 12.53 -20.98
CA GLY A 91 -6.04 13.93 -20.63
C GLY A 91 -4.72 14.68 -20.69
N THR A 92 -3.67 14.13 -20.08
CA THR A 92 -2.32 14.69 -20.06
C THR A 92 -1.72 14.80 -21.46
N ILE A 93 -1.76 13.74 -22.26
CA ILE A 93 -1.27 13.74 -23.64
C ILE A 93 -2.01 14.80 -24.47
N THR A 94 -3.34 14.84 -24.37
CA THR A 94 -4.15 15.80 -25.13
C THR A 94 -3.85 17.24 -24.70
N GLY A 95 -3.72 17.51 -23.42
CA GLY A 95 -3.37 18.81 -22.88
C GLY A 95 -1.99 19.28 -23.34
N MET A 96 -0.99 18.38 -23.31
CA MET A 96 0.36 18.72 -23.80
C MET A 96 0.39 19.01 -25.30
N VAL A 97 -0.35 18.25 -26.11
CA VAL A 97 -0.48 18.53 -27.54
C VAL A 97 -1.07 19.93 -27.77
N GLN A 98 -2.11 20.30 -27.00
CA GLN A 98 -2.71 21.64 -27.07
C GLN A 98 -1.74 22.75 -26.63
N GLN A 99 -0.94 22.51 -25.59
CA GLN A 99 0.11 23.45 -25.15
C GLN A 99 1.15 23.69 -26.23
N VAL A 100 1.64 22.63 -26.91
CA VAL A 100 2.58 22.77 -28.02
C VAL A 100 1.98 23.64 -29.14
N PHE A 101 0.73 23.42 -29.50
CA PHE A 101 0.04 24.24 -30.49
C PHE A 101 -0.12 25.71 -30.03
N ALA A 102 -0.48 25.92 -28.76
CA ALA A 102 -0.62 27.27 -28.19
C ALA A 102 0.70 28.06 -28.18
N LEU A 103 1.84 27.37 -28.04
CA LEU A 103 3.19 27.92 -28.10
C LEU A 103 3.71 28.10 -29.54
N GLY A 104 2.95 27.74 -30.57
CA GLY A 104 3.30 27.85 -31.98
C GLY A 104 4.14 26.68 -32.53
N GLY A 105 4.12 25.53 -31.85
CA GLY A 105 4.72 24.28 -32.32
C GLY A 105 3.72 23.36 -33.04
N THR A 106 4.21 22.23 -33.50
CA THR A 106 3.38 21.13 -34.04
C THR A 106 3.79 19.80 -33.41
N VAL A 107 2.86 18.84 -33.33
CA VAL A 107 3.12 17.48 -32.83
C VAL A 107 2.73 16.48 -33.92
N SER A 108 3.65 15.59 -34.26
CA SER A 108 3.37 14.46 -35.14
C SER A 108 2.74 13.30 -34.39
N ASP A 109 2.15 12.35 -35.10
CA ASP A 109 1.39 11.25 -34.52
C ASP A 109 2.24 10.28 -33.67
N ASP A 110 3.55 10.27 -33.84
CA ASP A 110 4.51 9.54 -33.02
C ASP A 110 4.94 10.28 -31.73
N GLY A 111 4.34 11.44 -31.44
CA GLY A 111 4.66 12.28 -30.28
C GLY A 111 5.86 13.21 -30.48
N THR A 112 6.38 13.37 -31.71
CA THR A 112 7.49 14.31 -31.96
C THR A 112 6.95 15.75 -32.07
N ALA A 113 7.38 16.60 -31.14
CA ALA A 113 7.09 18.04 -31.18
C ALA A 113 8.13 18.78 -32.04
N THR A 114 7.69 19.75 -32.84
CA THR A 114 8.55 20.49 -33.74
C THR A 114 8.26 21.99 -33.62
N SER A 115 9.33 22.80 -33.52
CA SER A 115 9.25 24.26 -33.57
C SER A 115 9.03 24.70 -35.02
N THR A 116 8.02 25.54 -35.26
CA THR A 116 7.73 26.06 -36.61
C THR A 116 8.58 27.28 -36.98
N GLY A 117 9.42 27.76 -36.07
CA GLY A 117 10.29 28.93 -36.31
C GLY A 117 9.57 30.27 -36.40
N ALA A 118 8.26 30.30 -36.27
CA ALA A 118 7.43 31.49 -36.45
C ALA A 118 7.22 32.34 -35.16
N GLY A 119 7.81 31.94 -34.03
CA GLY A 119 7.71 32.65 -32.75
C GLY A 119 8.87 32.33 -31.81
N GLN A 120 9.24 33.29 -30.96
CA GLN A 120 10.33 33.14 -29.97
C GLN A 120 9.94 32.26 -28.77
N THR A 121 8.70 31.85 -28.66
CA THR A 121 8.17 31.14 -27.46
C THR A 121 8.37 29.64 -27.48
N PHE A 122 8.41 28.96 -28.63
CA PHE A 122 8.64 27.53 -28.72
C PHE A 122 10.00 27.22 -29.36
N THR A 123 11.02 27.08 -28.51
CA THR A 123 12.40 26.86 -28.96
C THR A 123 12.64 25.37 -29.35
N PRO A 124 13.72 25.07 -30.12
CA PRO A 124 14.09 23.69 -30.43
C PRO A 124 14.36 22.83 -29.18
N GLU A 125 14.92 23.42 -28.13
CA GLU A 125 15.19 22.74 -26.84
C GLU A 125 13.87 22.38 -26.16
N LEU A 126 12.92 23.32 -26.15
CA LEU A 126 11.58 23.04 -25.60
C LEU A 126 10.85 21.99 -26.42
N ALA A 127 10.97 22.00 -27.74
CA ALA A 127 10.41 20.99 -28.62
C ALA A 127 11.00 19.59 -28.33
N ALA A 128 12.31 19.50 -28.05
CA ALA A 128 12.96 18.23 -27.68
C ALA A 128 12.45 17.72 -26.33
N ALA A 129 12.26 18.62 -25.33
CA ALA A 129 11.71 18.25 -24.04
C ALA A 129 10.26 17.72 -24.17
N TYR A 130 9.37 18.44 -24.87
CA TYR A 130 8.01 17.96 -25.12
C TYR A 130 7.97 16.63 -25.88
N THR A 131 8.87 16.44 -26.84
CA THR A 131 9.01 15.17 -27.57
C THR A 131 9.32 14.01 -26.62
N SER A 132 10.30 14.20 -25.75
CA SER A 132 10.69 13.16 -24.77
C SER A 132 9.51 12.78 -23.87
N ILE A 133 8.80 13.76 -23.35
CA ILE A 133 7.65 13.55 -22.46
C ILE A 133 6.50 12.87 -23.20
N LEU A 134 6.10 13.38 -24.36
CA LEU A 134 4.99 12.77 -25.13
C LEU A 134 5.28 11.33 -25.51
N LYS A 135 6.52 11.00 -25.87
CA LYS A 135 6.91 9.62 -26.17
C LYS A 135 6.87 8.72 -24.93
N SER A 136 7.31 9.22 -23.79
CA SER A 136 7.19 8.49 -22.51
C SER A 136 5.72 8.23 -22.14
N LEU A 137 4.85 9.23 -22.24
CA LEU A 137 3.42 9.08 -21.96
C LEU A 137 2.72 8.10 -22.92
N LEU A 138 3.09 8.11 -24.20
CA LEU A 138 2.58 7.14 -25.19
C LEU A 138 3.03 5.71 -24.86
N GLN A 139 4.24 5.53 -24.35
CA GLN A 139 4.74 4.23 -23.88
C GLN A 139 3.97 3.76 -22.64
N GLN A 140 3.77 4.65 -21.66
CA GLN A 140 2.97 4.34 -20.47
C GLN A 140 1.53 3.96 -20.83
N PHE A 141 0.89 4.71 -21.71
CA PHE A 141 -0.45 4.37 -22.18
C PHE A 141 -0.51 2.97 -22.82
N SER A 142 0.48 2.63 -23.67
CA SER A 142 0.58 1.29 -24.27
C SER A 142 0.81 0.20 -23.24
N ALA A 143 1.64 0.45 -22.24
CA ALA A 143 1.93 -0.52 -21.18
C ALA A 143 0.70 -0.83 -20.32
N VAL A 144 -0.05 0.20 -19.92
CA VAL A 144 -1.30 0.01 -19.16
C VAL A 144 -2.35 -0.73 -20.00
N ASP A 145 -2.52 -0.38 -21.27
CA ASP A 145 -3.46 -1.04 -22.17
C ASP A 145 -3.12 -2.54 -22.37
N GLU A 146 -1.85 -2.85 -22.59
CA GLU A 146 -1.35 -4.21 -22.78
C GLU A 146 -1.46 -5.05 -21.49
N ALA A 147 -1.11 -4.48 -20.33
CA ALA A 147 -1.25 -5.14 -19.03
C ALA A 147 -2.72 -5.43 -18.71
N THR A 148 -3.61 -4.47 -18.99
CA THR A 148 -5.06 -4.65 -18.81
C THR A 148 -5.61 -5.77 -19.68
N ALA A 149 -5.22 -5.82 -20.94
CA ALA A 149 -5.62 -6.88 -21.87
C ALA A 149 -5.15 -8.26 -21.38
N ALA A 150 -3.90 -8.36 -20.92
CA ALA A 150 -3.34 -9.60 -20.39
C ALA A 150 -4.06 -10.07 -19.10
N ALA A 151 -4.41 -9.14 -18.21
CA ALA A 151 -5.16 -9.46 -16.99
C ALA A 151 -6.58 -9.94 -17.28
N ILE A 152 -7.28 -9.32 -18.24
CA ILE A 152 -8.61 -9.76 -18.70
C ILE A 152 -8.54 -11.16 -19.32
N ASP A 153 -7.55 -11.40 -20.17
CA ASP A 153 -7.37 -12.72 -20.81
C ASP A 153 -7.04 -13.80 -19.77
N SER A 154 -6.22 -13.50 -18.78
CA SER A 154 -5.91 -14.40 -17.67
C SER A 154 -7.17 -14.76 -16.87
N ALA A 155 -7.98 -13.78 -16.52
CA ALA A 155 -9.26 -14.00 -15.83
C ALA A 155 -10.28 -14.78 -16.69
N GLY A 156 -10.24 -14.63 -18.02
CA GLY A 156 -11.13 -15.30 -18.98
C GLY A 156 -10.76 -16.75 -19.27
N THR A 157 -9.48 -17.13 -19.24
CA THR A 157 -9.02 -18.49 -19.57
C THR A 157 -9.36 -19.53 -18.51
N GLY A 158 -9.79 -19.12 -17.31
CA GLY A 158 -10.35 -20.03 -16.30
C GLY A 158 -11.67 -20.71 -16.67
N ARG A 159 -12.19 -20.50 -17.88
CA ARG A 159 -13.49 -21.07 -18.37
C ARG A 159 -13.53 -22.59 -18.53
N ASN A 160 -12.40 -23.26 -18.62
CA ASN A 160 -12.37 -24.69 -18.96
C ASN A 160 -12.37 -25.65 -17.75
N ASN A 161 -12.44 -25.17 -16.51
CA ASN A 161 -12.44 -26.02 -15.31
C ASN A 161 -13.77 -26.03 -14.54
N ILE A 162 -14.89 -25.58 -15.14
CA ILE A 162 -16.22 -25.58 -14.48
C ILE A 162 -16.88 -26.98 -14.51
N VAL A 163 -16.32 -27.94 -15.25
CA VAL A 163 -16.81 -29.33 -15.29
C VAL A 163 -15.61 -30.26 -15.11
N GLY A 164 -15.16 -30.41 -13.92
CA GLY A 164 -14.13 -31.37 -13.54
C GLY A 164 -14.43 -31.93 -12.16
N GLU A 165 -14.22 -33.22 -12.01
CA GLU A 165 -14.37 -34.06 -10.80
C GLU A 165 -14.01 -33.32 -9.50
N PRO A 166 -14.64 -33.71 -8.35
CA PRO A 166 -14.23 -33.21 -7.05
C PRO A 166 -12.73 -33.41 -6.90
N PRO A 167 -11.99 -32.44 -6.33
CA PRO A 167 -10.56 -32.60 -6.15
C PRO A 167 -10.31 -33.90 -5.41
N ALA A 168 -9.51 -34.77 -6.04
CA ALA A 168 -8.93 -35.91 -5.34
C ALA A 168 -8.29 -35.41 -4.04
N ALA A 169 -8.29 -36.26 -3.00
CA ALA A 169 -7.56 -36.00 -1.76
C ALA A 169 -6.19 -35.38 -2.07
N PRO A 170 -5.70 -34.42 -1.26
CA PRO A 170 -4.49 -33.66 -1.61
C PRO A 170 -3.40 -34.64 -2.05
N LEU A 171 -3.06 -34.61 -3.34
CA LEU A 171 -1.89 -35.30 -3.84
C LEU A 171 -0.71 -34.67 -3.12
N ASP A 172 0.18 -35.49 -2.61
CA ASP A 172 1.45 -35.04 -2.00
C ASP A 172 2.33 -34.45 -3.12
N ARG A 173 2.02 -33.18 -3.48
CA ARG A 173 2.72 -32.45 -4.52
C ARG A 173 4.16 -32.24 -4.10
N GLU A 174 5.09 -32.42 -5.04
CA GLU A 174 6.47 -32.06 -4.78
C GLU A 174 6.56 -30.58 -4.40
N LEU A 175 7.34 -30.26 -3.38
CA LEU A 175 7.41 -28.93 -2.79
C LEU A 175 7.73 -27.83 -3.83
N ASP A 176 8.61 -28.12 -4.77
CA ASP A 176 8.98 -27.16 -5.82
C ASP A 176 7.83 -26.83 -6.80
N SER A 177 6.81 -27.71 -6.89
CA SER A 177 5.60 -27.45 -7.68
C SER A 177 4.62 -26.49 -6.96
N LEU A 178 4.88 -26.20 -5.69
CA LEU A 178 4.09 -25.28 -4.88
C LEU A 178 4.66 -23.85 -4.84
N LYS A 179 5.72 -23.57 -5.60
CA LYS A 179 6.35 -22.25 -5.63
C LYS A 179 5.31 -21.15 -5.97
N PRO A 180 5.34 -19.98 -5.28
CA PRO A 180 4.48 -18.86 -5.64
C PRO A 180 4.73 -18.41 -7.08
N PRO A 181 3.71 -17.86 -7.78
CA PRO A 181 3.87 -17.37 -9.14
C PRO A 181 4.87 -16.20 -9.20
N ASP A 182 5.83 -16.28 -10.12
CA ASP A 182 6.81 -15.20 -10.30
C ASP A 182 6.12 -13.94 -10.84
N GLY A 183 6.34 -12.78 -10.19
CA GLY A 183 5.78 -11.49 -10.60
C GLY A 183 4.28 -11.33 -10.37
N ALA A 184 3.68 -12.20 -9.55
CA ALA A 184 2.28 -12.09 -9.16
C ALA A 184 2.01 -10.84 -8.32
N THR A 185 0.82 -10.27 -8.46
CA THR A 185 0.31 -9.22 -7.58
C THR A 185 0.00 -9.79 -6.19
N ASP A 186 -0.10 -8.92 -5.17
CA ASP A 186 -0.49 -9.30 -3.80
C ASP A 186 -1.80 -10.10 -3.75
N THR A 187 -2.79 -9.71 -4.54
CA THR A 187 -4.07 -10.44 -4.68
C THR A 187 -3.88 -11.84 -5.30
N GLU A 188 -3.05 -11.97 -6.34
CA GLU A 188 -2.74 -13.28 -6.95
C GLU A 188 -1.93 -14.16 -6.01
N VAL A 189 -1.04 -13.58 -5.23
CA VAL A 189 -0.31 -14.26 -4.16
C VAL A 189 -1.27 -14.79 -3.09
N ASN A 190 -2.24 -13.96 -2.65
CA ASN A 190 -3.24 -14.41 -1.68
C ASN A 190 -4.08 -15.57 -2.24
N GLN A 191 -4.54 -15.47 -3.49
CA GLN A 191 -5.28 -16.56 -4.15
C GLN A 191 -4.46 -17.85 -4.24
N TRP A 192 -3.17 -17.73 -4.58
CA TRP A 192 -2.26 -18.88 -4.57
C TRP A 192 -2.13 -19.48 -3.17
N TRP A 193 -1.93 -18.65 -2.15
CA TRP A 193 -1.81 -19.09 -0.75
C TRP A 193 -3.07 -19.78 -0.27
N ASP A 194 -4.24 -19.24 -0.57
CA ASP A 194 -5.53 -19.81 -0.20
C ASP A 194 -5.86 -21.11 -0.94
N GLY A 195 -5.32 -21.28 -2.14
CA GLY A 195 -5.40 -22.52 -2.90
C GLY A 195 -4.55 -23.68 -2.33
N LEU A 196 -3.67 -23.42 -1.35
CA LEU A 196 -2.85 -24.44 -0.70
C LEU A 196 -3.59 -25.09 0.46
N SER A 197 -3.40 -26.42 0.62
CA SER A 197 -3.84 -27.11 1.84
C SER A 197 -3.04 -26.63 3.05
N LYS A 198 -3.57 -26.90 4.25
CA LYS A 198 -2.85 -26.55 5.49
C LYS A 198 -1.48 -27.25 5.55
N GLU A 199 -1.40 -28.50 5.15
CA GLU A 199 -0.17 -29.29 5.13
C GLU A 199 0.86 -28.70 4.16
N GLU A 200 0.43 -28.23 2.98
CA GLU A 200 1.30 -27.55 2.01
C GLU A 200 1.81 -26.22 2.55
N ARG A 201 0.93 -25.41 3.17
CA ARG A 201 1.33 -24.15 3.83
C ARG A 201 2.35 -24.39 4.94
N ASP A 202 2.10 -25.37 5.82
CA ASP A 202 3.01 -25.73 6.92
C ASP A 202 4.38 -26.19 6.36
N ARG A 203 4.41 -26.96 5.27
CA ARG A 203 5.64 -27.38 4.59
C ARG A 203 6.41 -26.20 4.00
N ILE A 204 5.73 -25.27 3.32
CA ILE A 204 6.38 -24.07 2.76
C ILE A 204 7.00 -23.23 3.89
N ILE A 205 6.26 -22.99 4.98
CA ILE A 205 6.76 -22.25 6.14
C ILE A 205 8.02 -22.90 6.72
N ALA A 206 8.06 -24.24 6.80
CA ALA A 206 9.17 -24.96 7.41
C ALA A 206 10.37 -25.12 6.46
N GLU A 207 10.15 -25.48 5.20
CA GLU A 207 11.18 -25.94 4.26
C GLU A 207 11.61 -24.84 3.27
N ARG A 208 10.71 -23.90 2.94
CA ARG A 208 10.94 -22.76 1.99
C ARG A 208 10.48 -21.42 2.57
N PRO A 209 10.91 -21.06 3.79
CA PRO A 209 10.47 -19.81 4.43
C PRO A 209 10.87 -18.55 3.63
N ASP A 210 11.90 -18.64 2.83
CA ASP A 210 12.37 -17.61 1.90
C ASP A 210 11.38 -17.27 0.78
N TRP A 211 10.47 -18.19 0.43
CA TRP A 211 9.46 -17.94 -0.59
C TRP A 211 8.38 -16.96 -0.14
N ILE A 212 8.04 -16.97 1.14
CA ILE A 212 6.84 -16.28 1.64
C ILE A 212 7.11 -15.23 2.72
N GLY A 213 8.29 -15.25 3.35
CA GLY A 213 8.57 -14.38 4.49
C GLY A 213 8.44 -12.87 4.17
N ASN A 214 8.81 -12.48 2.95
CA ASN A 214 8.70 -11.11 2.45
C ASN A 214 7.67 -10.96 1.32
N LEU A 215 6.83 -11.97 1.09
CA LEU A 215 5.89 -11.99 -0.02
C LEU A 215 4.56 -11.34 0.40
N ASP A 216 4.26 -10.19 -0.17
CA ASP A 216 3.02 -9.48 0.07
C ASP A 216 1.82 -10.27 -0.47
N GLY A 217 0.67 -10.22 0.23
CA GLY A 217 -0.49 -11.08 -0.04
C GLY A 217 -0.51 -12.39 0.73
N VAL A 218 0.60 -12.79 1.37
CA VAL A 218 0.60 -13.88 2.36
C VAL A 218 0.22 -13.32 3.73
N PRO A 219 -0.66 -14.00 4.51
CA PRO A 219 -1.05 -13.53 5.84
C PRO A 219 0.14 -13.25 6.77
N GLY A 220 0.04 -12.18 7.55
CA GLY A 220 1.10 -11.73 8.44
C GLY A 220 1.56 -12.80 9.43
N SER A 221 0.65 -13.65 9.91
CA SER A 221 0.99 -14.80 10.78
C SER A 221 1.87 -15.86 10.09
N ALA A 222 1.64 -16.12 8.81
CA ALA A 222 2.45 -17.04 8.04
C ALA A 222 3.82 -16.43 7.69
N ARG A 223 3.84 -15.14 7.33
CA ARG A 223 5.09 -14.38 7.13
C ARG A 223 5.94 -14.35 8.40
N ASP A 224 5.33 -14.11 9.57
CA ASP A 224 6.04 -14.12 10.85
C ASP A 224 6.71 -15.46 11.12
N LEU A 225 5.99 -16.58 10.98
CA LEU A 225 6.55 -17.92 11.17
C LEU A 225 7.71 -18.18 10.19
N ALA A 226 7.53 -17.85 8.91
CA ALA A 226 8.56 -18.01 7.90
C ALA A 226 9.79 -17.16 8.21
N ASN A 227 9.61 -15.88 8.57
CA ASN A 227 10.70 -14.98 8.88
C ASN A 227 11.45 -15.38 10.16
N ARG A 228 10.77 -15.90 11.19
CA ARG A 228 11.43 -16.47 12.37
C ARG A 228 12.29 -17.69 12.00
N ASN A 229 11.84 -18.53 11.05
CA ASN A 229 12.64 -19.64 10.52
C ASN A 229 13.86 -19.14 9.73
N ARG A 230 13.72 -18.03 8.96
CA ARG A 230 14.85 -17.37 8.26
C ARG A 230 15.85 -16.80 9.26
N LEU A 231 15.40 -16.10 10.31
CA LEU A 231 16.27 -15.59 11.37
C LEU A 231 17.09 -16.70 12.03
N ALA A 232 16.49 -17.88 12.29
CA ALA A 232 17.20 -19.02 12.87
C ALA A 232 18.35 -19.50 11.98
N LYS A 233 18.21 -19.41 10.66
CA LYS A 233 19.29 -19.71 9.68
C LYS A 233 20.34 -18.59 9.66
N LEU A 234 19.91 -17.33 9.57
CA LEU A 234 20.80 -16.14 9.54
C LEU A 234 21.72 -16.07 10.74
N ARG A 235 21.24 -16.35 11.95
CA ARG A 235 22.06 -16.33 13.19
C ARG A 235 23.28 -17.26 13.12
N ASN A 236 23.27 -18.25 12.25
CA ASN A 236 24.38 -19.20 12.09
C ASN A 236 25.33 -18.82 10.95
N ASP A 237 25.13 -17.69 10.27
CA ASP A 237 26.04 -17.23 9.21
C ASP A 237 27.30 -16.62 9.87
N PRO A 238 28.49 -17.18 9.59
CA PRO A 238 29.74 -16.68 10.14
C PRO A 238 30.20 -15.35 9.52
N ASN A 239 29.59 -14.91 8.43
CA ASN A 239 30.02 -13.75 7.64
C ASN A 239 29.22 -12.48 7.99
N LEU A 240 28.31 -12.52 8.94
CA LEU A 240 27.50 -11.36 9.33
C LEU A 240 28.36 -10.18 9.73
N THR A 241 28.05 -9.02 9.20
CA THR A 241 28.61 -7.74 9.58
C THR A 241 28.20 -7.35 11.01
N GLU A 242 28.81 -6.32 11.58
CA GLU A 242 28.41 -5.81 12.91
C GLU A 242 27.00 -5.17 12.86
N GLU A 243 26.63 -4.56 11.75
CA GLU A 243 25.30 -4.01 11.55
C GLU A 243 24.25 -5.12 11.49
N GLU A 244 24.48 -6.18 10.73
CA GLU A 244 23.58 -7.32 10.63
C GLU A 244 23.40 -8.04 11.97
N LYS A 245 24.47 -8.20 12.74
CA LYS A 245 24.40 -8.74 14.11
C LYS A 245 23.60 -7.83 15.04
N GLY A 246 23.80 -6.51 14.93
CA GLY A 246 23.04 -5.53 15.69
C GLY A 246 21.56 -5.53 15.30
N THR A 247 21.27 -5.65 14.01
CA THR A 247 19.89 -5.81 13.49
C THR A 247 19.22 -7.07 14.04
N LEU A 248 19.90 -8.22 14.03
CA LEU A 248 19.37 -9.44 14.63
C LEU A 248 19.04 -9.26 16.12
N ALA A 249 19.90 -8.59 16.87
CA ALA A 249 19.64 -8.30 18.28
C ALA A 249 18.45 -7.35 18.47
N ALA A 250 18.30 -6.33 17.62
CA ALA A 250 17.17 -5.41 17.64
C ALA A 250 15.84 -6.10 17.28
N ILE A 251 15.87 -7.04 16.31
CA ILE A 251 14.72 -7.86 15.98
C ILE A 251 14.35 -8.77 17.17
N ASP A 252 15.33 -9.41 17.82
CA ASP A 252 15.10 -10.29 18.98
C ASP A 252 14.44 -9.51 20.13
N ASP A 253 14.89 -8.30 20.40
CA ASP A 253 14.29 -7.42 21.39
C ASP A 253 12.85 -7.03 21.00
N ALA A 254 12.64 -6.59 19.77
CA ALA A 254 11.30 -6.25 19.25
C ALA A 254 10.32 -7.42 19.36
N LEU A 255 10.78 -8.65 19.09
CA LEU A 255 9.98 -9.88 19.13
C LEU A 255 9.86 -10.51 20.53
N SER A 256 10.47 -9.90 21.56
CA SER A 256 10.39 -10.41 22.94
C SER A 256 8.99 -10.40 23.53
N LYS A 257 8.09 -9.55 23.00
CA LYS A 257 6.67 -9.48 23.38
C LYS A 257 5.82 -10.41 22.52
N PRO A 258 4.74 -11.02 23.07
CA PRO A 258 3.98 -12.06 22.37
C PRO A 258 3.10 -11.53 21.21
N ASP A 259 2.76 -10.24 21.22
CA ASP A 259 1.91 -9.60 20.21
C ASP A 259 2.70 -8.96 19.06
N ARG A 260 3.76 -9.61 18.60
CA ARG A 260 4.65 -9.15 17.54
C ARG A 260 4.64 -10.09 16.35
N GLN A 261 4.56 -9.51 15.15
CA GLN A 261 4.71 -10.24 13.90
C GLN A 261 5.88 -9.64 13.09
N LEU A 262 6.74 -10.49 12.56
CA LEU A 262 7.87 -10.11 11.72
C LEU A 262 7.48 -10.25 10.24
N LEU A 263 7.17 -9.12 9.60
CA LEU A 263 6.58 -9.09 8.26
C LEU A 263 7.60 -8.96 7.14
N VAL A 264 8.77 -8.37 7.41
CA VAL A 264 9.87 -8.26 6.46
C VAL A 264 11.18 -8.57 7.17
N VAL A 265 12.01 -9.39 6.53
CA VAL A 265 13.42 -9.63 6.88
C VAL A 265 14.20 -9.73 5.58
N ASP A 266 14.98 -8.73 5.27
CA ASP A 266 15.81 -8.72 4.07
C ASP A 266 17.20 -8.17 4.43
N PHE A 267 18.22 -9.00 4.23
CA PHE A 267 19.63 -8.69 4.50
C PHE A 267 20.40 -8.49 3.19
N ASP A 268 19.69 -8.42 2.07
CA ASP A 268 20.27 -8.07 0.78
C ASP A 268 20.32 -6.55 0.62
N GLY A 269 21.39 -6.03 -0.01
CA GLY A 269 21.59 -4.61 -0.24
C GLY A 269 22.61 -3.98 0.70
N GLU A 270 22.59 -2.65 0.83
CA GLU A 270 23.56 -1.91 1.63
C GLU A 270 23.23 -1.99 3.12
N HIS A 271 21.94 -1.90 3.48
CA HIS A 271 21.44 -2.01 4.84
C HIS A 271 20.35 -3.08 4.96
N PRO A 272 20.28 -3.79 6.11
CA PRO A 272 19.17 -4.70 6.39
C PRO A 272 17.82 -3.96 6.42
N LYS A 273 16.78 -4.61 5.90
CA LYS A 273 15.39 -4.11 5.88
C LYS A 273 14.51 -4.98 6.75
N VAL A 274 13.68 -4.34 7.57
CA VAL A 274 12.83 -5.02 8.55
C VAL A 274 11.47 -4.34 8.64
N ALA A 275 10.41 -5.12 8.79
CA ALA A 275 9.11 -4.62 9.21
C ALA A 275 8.56 -5.47 10.35
N VAL A 276 8.20 -4.81 11.45
CA VAL A 276 7.62 -5.45 12.64
C VAL A 276 6.27 -4.85 12.94
N ALA A 277 5.26 -5.69 13.08
CA ALA A 277 3.95 -5.29 13.56
C ALA A 277 3.81 -5.52 15.07
N LEU A 278 3.14 -4.59 15.71
CA LEU A 278 2.72 -4.60 17.11
C LEU A 278 1.20 -4.80 17.15
N GLY A 279 0.76 -5.99 17.43
CA GLY A 279 -0.60 -6.47 17.22
C GLY A 279 -0.67 -7.43 16.04
N ASN A 280 -1.83 -8.00 15.79
CA ASN A 280 -2.06 -8.97 14.70
C ASN A 280 -2.64 -8.25 13.48
N VAL A 281 -1.84 -8.10 12.40
CA VAL A 281 -2.29 -7.43 11.16
C VAL A 281 -3.36 -8.22 10.42
N ASP A 282 -3.48 -9.54 10.65
CA ASP A 282 -4.47 -10.36 9.95
C ASP A 282 -5.90 -10.14 10.49
N THR A 283 -6.04 -9.65 11.73
CA THR A 283 -7.33 -9.55 12.42
C THR A 283 -7.63 -8.18 13.03
N ALA A 284 -6.64 -7.29 13.09
CA ALA A 284 -6.86 -5.96 13.66
C ALA A 284 -7.87 -5.16 12.83
N LYS A 285 -8.80 -4.46 13.50
CA LYS A 285 -9.75 -3.57 12.82
C LYS A 285 -9.06 -2.31 12.30
N HIS A 286 -8.07 -1.81 13.02
CA HIS A 286 -7.27 -0.65 12.64
C HIS A 286 -5.82 -1.08 12.44
N VAL A 287 -5.28 -0.81 11.25
CA VAL A 287 -3.88 -1.11 10.92
C VAL A 287 -3.19 0.17 10.49
N SER A 288 -2.01 0.43 11.04
CA SER A 288 -1.20 1.57 10.62
C SER A 288 0.19 1.14 10.17
N VAL A 289 0.72 1.80 9.14
CA VAL A 289 2.07 1.59 8.60
C VAL A 289 2.86 2.88 8.77
N TYR A 290 3.86 2.85 9.65
CA TYR A 290 4.77 3.97 9.88
C TYR A 290 6.01 3.85 8.98
N VAL A 291 6.25 4.87 8.16
CA VAL A 291 7.35 4.95 7.19
C VAL A 291 8.32 6.05 7.64
N PRO A 292 9.51 5.69 8.15
CA PRO A 292 10.50 6.66 8.59
C PRO A 292 11.25 7.33 7.43
N GLY A 293 11.97 8.41 7.72
CA GLY A 293 12.66 9.23 6.73
C GLY A 293 14.16 8.95 6.61
N THR A 294 14.88 10.01 6.22
CA THR A 294 16.33 10.03 5.96
C THR A 294 17.15 9.46 7.13
N GLY A 295 18.11 8.61 6.79
CA GLY A 295 19.05 8.01 7.74
C GLY A 295 18.43 6.98 8.70
N SER A 296 17.19 6.53 8.44
CA SER A 296 16.60 5.44 9.22
C SER A 296 17.26 4.11 8.88
N VAL A 297 17.68 3.38 9.89
CA VAL A 297 18.35 2.07 9.75
C VAL A 297 17.78 1.08 10.75
N THR A 298 18.03 -0.19 10.54
CA THR A 298 17.59 -1.23 11.48
C THR A 298 18.46 -1.26 12.75
N TYR A 299 19.74 -0.89 12.61
CA TYR A 299 20.68 -0.78 13.71
C TYR A 299 21.76 0.27 13.42
N ASP A 300 21.94 1.23 14.30
CA ASP A 300 23.09 2.14 14.27
C ASP A 300 23.70 2.29 15.66
N LYS A 301 24.95 1.87 15.81
CA LYS A 301 25.71 2.03 17.04
C LYS A 301 26.05 3.50 17.36
N LYS A 302 26.03 4.39 16.35
CA LYS A 302 26.46 5.79 16.48
C LYS A 302 25.29 6.77 16.58
N ASN A 303 24.12 6.40 16.12
CA ASN A 303 22.95 7.26 15.95
C ASN A 303 21.71 6.68 16.66
N ALA A 304 21.84 6.31 17.91
CA ALA A 304 20.69 5.89 18.72
C ALA A 304 19.58 6.96 18.61
N GLY A 305 18.39 6.57 18.16
CA GLY A 305 17.24 7.46 17.97
C GLY A 305 16.69 7.51 16.55
N ASN A 306 17.32 6.81 15.58
CA ASN A 306 16.84 6.68 14.21
C ASN A 306 16.95 5.21 13.73
N ASP A 307 16.66 4.27 14.62
CA ASP A 307 16.84 2.85 14.45
C ASP A 307 15.58 2.04 14.82
N LEU A 308 15.57 0.74 14.53
CA LEU A 308 14.40 -0.14 14.76
C LEU A 308 13.88 -0.06 16.21
N PRO A 309 14.71 -0.10 17.27
CA PRO A 309 14.21 0.05 18.64
C PRO A 309 13.41 1.33 18.87
N THR A 310 13.86 2.45 18.31
CA THR A 310 13.18 3.75 18.39
C THR A 310 11.81 3.69 17.70
N TYR A 311 11.74 3.13 16.50
CA TYR A 311 10.47 3.05 15.76
C TYR A 311 9.48 2.04 16.36
N ILE A 312 9.99 0.98 16.98
CA ILE A 312 9.16 0.07 17.79
C ILE A 312 8.56 0.81 19.00
N GLU A 313 9.35 1.61 19.71
CA GLU A 313 8.86 2.38 20.85
C GLU A 313 7.81 3.42 20.42
N GLN A 314 8.04 4.15 19.34
CA GLN A 314 7.07 5.10 18.77
C GLN A 314 5.77 4.39 18.32
N SER A 315 5.88 3.23 17.70
CA SER A 315 4.73 2.41 17.33
C SER A 315 3.96 1.89 18.55
N GLU A 316 4.64 1.57 19.65
CA GLU A 316 3.99 1.22 20.93
C GLU A 316 3.20 2.41 21.50
N TRP A 317 3.75 3.61 21.43
CA TRP A 317 3.05 4.81 21.90
C TRP A 317 1.83 5.10 21.03
N LEU A 318 1.96 5.02 19.70
CA LEU A 318 0.86 5.21 18.76
C LEU A 318 -0.26 4.20 19.01
N LYS A 319 0.07 2.90 19.07
CA LYS A 319 -0.89 1.83 19.35
C LYS A 319 -1.66 2.08 20.63
N ARG A 320 -0.94 2.39 21.72
CA ARG A 320 -1.55 2.65 23.02
C ARG A 320 -2.47 3.88 23.00
N ASP A 321 -2.05 4.99 22.38
CA ASP A 321 -2.88 6.19 22.31
C ASP A 321 -4.09 5.96 21.39
N THR A 322 -3.98 5.18 20.32
CA THR A 322 -5.10 4.74 19.47
C THR A 322 -6.11 3.90 20.29
N GLU A 323 -5.64 2.92 21.05
CA GLU A 323 -6.50 2.11 21.93
C GLU A 323 -7.18 2.95 23.02
N ASN A 324 -6.53 4.00 23.50
CA ASN A 324 -7.13 4.94 24.46
C ASN A 324 -8.22 5.80 23.80
N VAL A 325 -7.99 6.30 22.59
CA VAL A 325 -8.98 7.05 21.79
C VAL A 325 -10.19 6.17 21.50
N LEU A 326 -9.99 4.96 21.01
CA LEU A 326 -11.08 4.01 20.77
C LEU A 326 -11.89 3.70 22.02
N ARG A 327 -11.24 3.53 23.16
CA ARG A 327 -11.92 3.29 24.44
C ARG A 327 -12.77 4.48 24.87
N ASP A 328 -12.26 5.70 24.73
CA ASP A 328 -12.99 6.93 25.03
C ASP A 328 -14.19 7.11 24.08
N ALA A 329 -14.03 6.74 22.80
CA ALA A 329 -15.08 6.76 21.79
C ALA A 329 -16.12 5.63 21.93
N GLY A 330 -16.02 4.78 22.96
CA GLY A 330 -16.92 3.64 23.15
C GLY A 330 -16.70 2.47 22.20
N LYS A 331 -15.56 2.40 21.54
CA LYS A 331 -15.12 1.38 20.57
C LYS A 331 -13.97 0.52 21.14
N GLY A 332 -13.91 0.35 22.45
CA GLY A 332 -12.78 -0.31 23.12
C GLY A 332 -12.62 -1.81 22.84
N ASP A 333 -13.51 -2.43 22.10
CA ASP A 333 -13.44 -3.80 21.55
C ASP A 333 -12.76 -3.85 20.18
N GLU A 334 -12.58 -2.72 19.49
CA GLU A 334 -11.85 -2.66 18.23
C GLU A 334 -10.35 -2.80 18.47
N THR A 335 -9.70 -3.66 17.67
CA THR A 335 -8.29 -4.02 17.82
C THR A 335 -7.38 -3.21 16.92
N VAL A 336 -6.16 -2.96 17.38
CA VAL A 336 -5.17 -2.12 16.70
C VAL A 336 -3.88 -2.90 16.43
N ALA A 337 -3.34 -2.78 15.21
CA ALA A 337 -1.99 -3.18 14.87
C ALA A 337 -1.22 -1.98 14.28
N THR A 338 0.01 -1.76 14.72
CA THR A 338 0.90 -0.73 14.18
C THR A 338 2.15 -1.38 13.62
N VAL A 339 2.57 -0.99 12.41
CA VAL A 339 3.74 -1.55 11.72
C VAL A 339 4.85 -0.50 11.68
N ALA A 340 6.00 -0.79 12.25
CA ALA A 340 7.23 -0.07 11.97
C ALA A 340 7.84 -0.65 10.67
N TRP A 341 7.78 0.11 9.58
CA TRP A 341 8.19 -0.36 8.26
C TRP A 341 9.52 0.28 7.81
N LEU A 342 10.62 -0.43 8.01
CA LEU A 342 11.96 -0.11 7.51
C LEU A 342 12.28 -1.00 6.28
N GLY A 343 11.33 -1.09 5.35
CA GLY A 343 11.40 -1.99 4.19
C GLY A 343 12.11 -1.41 2.97
N TYR A 344 12.85 -0.30 3.13
CA TYR A 344 13.55 0.35 2.04
C TYR A 344 14.95 0.82 2.45
N GLU A 345 15.76 1.21 1.49
CA GLU A 345 17.04 1.88 1.71
C GLU A 345 16.80 3.40 1.62
N PRO A 346 16.75 4.11 2.76
CA PRO A 346 16.52 5.55 2.77
C PRO A 346 17.77 6.32 2.31
N PRO A 347 17.64 7.58 1.89
CA PRO A 347 18.80 8.45 1.76
C PRO A 347 19.53 8.56 3.11
N GLU A 348 20.85 8.48 3.11
CA GLU A 348 21.66 8.49 4.35
C GLU A 348 21.73 9.88 4.99
N ASP A 349 21.71 10.93 4.16
CA ASP A 349 21.85 12.31 4.60
C ASP A 349 20.94 13.27 3.81
N VAL A 350 20.92 14.55 4.24
CA VAL A 350 20.11 15.61 3.61
C VAL A 350 20.51 15.87 2.14
N GLY A 351 21.78 15.64 1.79
CA GLY A 351 22.26 15.80 0.41
C GLY A 351 21.67 14.74 -0.52
N GLN A 352 21.66 13.49 -0.08
CA GLN A 352 21.02 12.38 -0.79
C GLN A 352 19.49 12.52 -0.77
N ALA A 353 18.92 12.97 0.36
CA ALA A 353 17.48 13.23 0.50
C ALA A 353 16.95 14.34 -0.45
N ALA A 354 17.83 15.11 -1.09
CA ALA A 354 17.44 16.04 -2.13
C ALA A 354 17.07 15.34 -3.47
N SER A 355 17.28 14.03 -3.58
CA SER A 355 16.95 13.22 -4.76
C SER A 355 15.64 12.46 -4.58
N ALA A 356 14.82 12.43 -5.61
CA ALA A 356 13.56 11.70 -5.62
C ALA A 356 13.73 10.17 -5.80
N HIS A 357 14.86 9.71 -6.37
CA HIS A 357 15.02 8.32 -6.80
C HIS A 357 14.82 7.29 -5.67
N TYR A 358 15.18 7.62 -4.42
CA TYR A 358 14.93 6.73 -3.28
C TYR A 358 13.44 6.49 -3.03
N ALA A 359 12.59 7.52 -3.25
CA ALA A 359 11.15 7.37 -3.16
C ALA A 359 10.61 6.61 -4.38
N ASP A 360 11.01 7.00 -5.59
CA ASP A 360 10.53 6.40 -6.84
C ASP A 360 10.84 4.89 -6.92
N ASP A 361 12.06 4.50 -6.54
CA ASP A 361 12.53 3.11 -6.60
C ASP A 361 11.88 2.20 -5.54
N ASN A 362 11.43 2.77 -4.41
CA ASN A 362 10.87 2.00 -3.31
C ASN A 362 9.35 2.15 -3.13
N ALA A 363 8.72 3.12 -3.80
CA ALA A 363 7.27 3.29 -3.76
C ALA A 363 6.48 2.04 -4.21
N PRO A 364 6.90 1.28 -5.26
CA PRO A 364 6.24 0.03 -5.61
C PRO A 364 6.24 -1.01 -4.49
N LYS A 365 7.34 -1.09 -3.72
CA LYS A 365 7.46 -2.03 -2.58
C LYS A 365 6.53 -1.66 -1.44
N LEU A 366 6.45 -0.36 -1.11
CA LEU A 366 5.55 0.12 -0.07
C LEU A 366 4.08 -0.05 -0.50
N ALA A 367 3.75 0.25 -1.75
CA ALA A 367 2.40 0.04 -2.27
C ALA A 367 1.98 -1.44 -2.23
N SER A 368 2.86 -2.35 -2.67
CA SER A 368 2.64 -3.80 -2.57
C SER A 368 2.46 -4.26 -1.11
N PHE A 369 3.30 -3.75 -0.20
CA PHE A 369 3.18 -4.07 1.22
C PHE A 369 1.82 -3.65 1.81
N ILE A 370 1.37 -2.42 1.52
CA ILE A 370 0.08 -1.88 1.97
C ILE A 370 -1.08 -2.72 1.40
N ASN A 371 -1.07 -2.99 0.09
CA ASN A 371 -2.08 -3.81 -0.58
C ASN A 371 -2.07 -5.26 -0.08
N GLY A 372 -0.89 -5.79 0.22
CA GLY A 372 -0.71 -7.14 0.76
C GLY A 372 -1.28 -7.30 2.17
N LEU A 373 -1.30 -6.24 2.99
CA LEU A 373 -1.96 -6.25 4.29
C LEU A 373 -3.49 -6.35 4.17
N ASP A 374 -4.07 -5.75 3.15
CA ASP A 374 -5.50 -5.82 2.87
C ASP A 374 -5.88 -7.14 2.19
N SER A 375 -5.22 -7.48 1.09
CA SER A 375 -5.55 -8.66 0.26
C SER A 375 -5.36 -9.99 0.98
N SER A 376 -4.54 -10.06 2.04
CA SER A 376 -4.24 -11.28 2.79
C SER A 376 -5.27 -11.66 3.86
N ARG A 377 -6.41 -10.97 3.92
CA ARG A 377 -7.39 -11.13 5.00
C ARG A 377 -8.84 -11.09 4.50
N ASP A 378 -9.75 -11.70 5.28
CA ASP A 378 -11.18 -11.80 4.93
C ASP A 378 -11.98 -10.52 5.20
N THR A 379 -11.45 -9.62 6.05
CA THR A 379 -12.15 -8.41 6.48
C THR A 379 -11.30 -7.19 6.18
N ASP A 380 -11.90 -6.21 5.55
CA ASP A 380 -11.30 -4.91 5.24
C ASP A 380 -10.91 -4.17 6.54
N PRO A 381 -9.62 -3.87 6.78
CA PRO A 381 -9.18 -3.07 7.91
C PRO A 381 -9.39 -1.58 7.62
N HIS A 382 -9.48 -0.75 8.64
CA HIS A 382 -9.19 0.67 8.49
C HIS A 382 -7.66 0.84 8.47
N LEU A 383 -7.11 1.18 7.29
CA LEU A 383 -5.67 1.20 7.04
C LEU A 383 -5.14 2.62 6.90
N THR A 384 -4.21 3.02 7.78
CA THR A 384 -3.60 4.35 7.80
C THR A 384 -2.11 4.29 7.49
N VAL A 385 -1.64 5.11 6.54
CA VAL A 385 -0.22 5.27 6.24
C VAL A 385 0.32 6.54 6.89
N LEU A 386 1.38 6.39 7.70
CA LEU A 386 2.03 7.53 8.37
C LEU A 386 3.46 7.68 7.82
N GLY A 387 3.73 8.80 7.16
CA GLY A 387 5.06 9.10 6.60
C GLY A 387 5.71 10.27 7.34
N HIS A 388 6.94 10.05 7.84
CA HIS A 388 7.72 11.10 8.48
C HIS A 388 8.89 11.54 7.59
N SER A 389 9.11 12.86 7.49
CA SER A 389 10.24 13.40 6.73
C SER A 389 10.25 12.87 5.28
N TYR A 390 11.39 12.38 4.77
CA TYR A 390 11.48 11.74 3.46
C TYR A 390 10.53 10.53 3.30
N GLY A 391 10.19 9.85 4.40
CA GLY A 391 9.19 8.79 4.40
C GLY A 391 7.79 9.24 4.00
N SER A 392 7.47 10.54 4.15
CA SER A 392 6.21 11.11 3.66
C SER A 392 6.20 11.24 2.12
N THR A 393 7.34 11.59 1.53
CA THR A 393 7.51 11.61 0.07
C THR A 393 7.39 10.20 -0.51
N LEU A 394 8.05 9.20 0.11
CA LEU A 394 7.91 7.79 -0.27
C LEU A 394 6.47 7.29 -0.12
N ALA A 395 5.80 7.63 0.99
CA ALA A 395 4.41 7.24 1.21
C ALA A 395 3.46 7.88 0.19
N SER A 396 3.67 9.15 -0.14
CA SER A 396 2.92 9.83 -1.21
C SER A 396 3.08 9.13 -2.56
N GLU A 397 4.30 8.82 -2.96
CA GLU A 397 4.58 8.10 -4.20
C GLU A 397 3.98 6.67 -4.23
N ALA A 398 3.93 6.00 -3.09
CA ALA A 398 3.26 4.70 -2.99
C ALA A 398 1.75 4.84 -3.14
N LEU A 399 1.12 5.82 -2.47
CA LEU A 399 -0.31 6.10 -2.56
C LEU A 399 -0.74 6.48 -3.98
N GLN A 400 0.06 7.27 -4.69
CA GLN A 400 -0.19 7.65 -6.10
C GLN A 400 -0.23 6.44 -7.06
N ARG A 401 0.30 5.28 -6.66
CA ARG A 401 0.23 4.03 -7.43
C ARG A 401 -1.08 3.26 -7.19
N GLY A 402 -1.92 3.74 -6.29
CA GLY A 402 -3.13 3.06 -5.84
C GLY A 402 -2.85 2.03 -4.75
N THR A 403 -3.39 2.27 -3.57
CA THR A 403 -3.27 1.37 -2.41
C THR A 403 -4.61 1.19 -1.72
N ALA A 404 -4.69 0.19 -0.84
CA ALA A 404 -5.84 -0.08 0.01
C ALA A 404 -5.89 0.83 1.28
N ALA A 405 -5.08 1.89 1.33
CA ALA A 405 -5.10 2.82 2.46
C ALA A 405 -6.40 3.65 2.49
N ASP A 406 -6.96 3.86 3.69
CA ASP A 406 -8.11 4.72 3.93
C ASP A 406 -7.69 6.14 4.29
N ASP A 407 -6.61 6.28 5.06
CA ASP A 407 -6.09 7.55 5.56
C ASP A 407 -4.57 7.66 5.38
N ALA A 408 -4.09 8.89 5.23
CA ALA A 408 -2.67 9.22 5.24
C ALA A 408 -2.37 10.37 6.20
N VAL A 409 -1.25 10.27 6.94
CA VAL A 409 -0.71 11.35 7.79
C VAL A 409 0.73 11.64 7.37
N PHE A 410 1.00 12.84 6.92
CA PHE A 410 2.33 13.30 6.52
C PHE A 410 2.92 14.24 7.57
N MET A 411 3.98 13.80 8.22
CA MET A 411 4.60 14.50 9.35
C MET A 411 5.94 15.12 8.95
N GLY A 412 6.11 16.41 9.13
CA GLY A 412 7.38 17.09 8.83
C GLY A 412 7.84 16.88 7.39
N SER A 413 6.90 16.90 6.46
CA SER A 413 7.12 16.51 5.06
C SER A 413 7.92 17.55 4.29
N PRO A 414 8.99 17.15 3.57
CA PRO A 414 9.69 18.03 2.63
C PRO A 414 8.94 18.22 1.31
N GLY A 415 7.77 17.61 1.14
CA GLY A 415 6.94 17.64 -0.06
C GLY A 415 6.44 16.28 -0.47
N LEU A 416 5.38 16.24 -1.28
CA LEU A 416 4.63 15.04 -1.65
C LEU A 416 4.79 14.66 -3.13
N GLU A 417 5.56 15.42 -3.92
CA GLU A 417 5.63 15.27 -5.37
C GLU A 417 7.07 15.11 -5.82
N THR A 418 7.39 13.96 -6.44
CA THR A 418 8.72 13.70 -7.00
C THR A 418 8.78 13.93 -8.50
N ASN A 419 7.64 13.93 -9.18
CA ASN A 419 7.57 14.09 -10.63
C ASN A 419 7.89 15.54 -11.06
N PRO A 420 9.01 15.80 -11.74
CA PRO A 420 9.41 17.15 -12.15
C PRO A 420 8.46 17.81 -13.17
N LEU A 421 7.50 17.04 -13.72
CA LEU A 421 6.51 17.54 -14.67
C LEU A 421 5.24 18.04 -13.97
N GLN A 422 5.05 17.70 -12.71
CA GLN A 422 3.93 18.17 -11.90
C GLN A 422 4.21 19.51 -11.18
N PHE A 423 5.30 20.19 -11.50
CA PHE A 423 5.61 21.55 -10.99
C PHE A 423 4.49 22.60 -11.14
N LEU A 424 3.38 22.24 -11.79
CA LEU A 424 2.23 23.13 -11.99
C LEU A 424 0.96 22.58 -11.33
N HIS A 425 1.02 21.44 -10.63
CA HIS A 425 -0.11 20.80 -9.99
C HIS A 425 0.21 20.49 -8.53
N ASP A 426 -0.61 20.98 -7.62
CA ASP A 426 -0.53 20.63 -6.20
C ASP A 426 -1.11 19.22 -5.99
N THR A 427 -0.40 18.38 -5.26
CA THR A 427 -0.90 17.04 -4.90
C THR A 427 -2.18 17.14 -4.09
N THR A 428 -3.22 16.46 -4.54
CA THR A 428 -4.54 16.44 -3.90
C THR A 428 -4.86 15.04 -3.34
N PRO A 429 -5.87 14.90 -2.47
CA PRO A 429 -6.32 13.57 -2.02
C PRO A 429 -6.65 12.63 -3.17
N SER A 430 -7.22 13.13 -4.27
CA SER A 430 -7.54 12.32 -5.46
C SER A 430 -6.30 11.74 -6.14
N ASP A 431 -5.19 12.48 -6.19
CA ASP A 431 -3.93 12.00 -6.76
C ASP A 431 -3.34 10.87 -5.90
N LEU A 432 -3.62 10.88 -4.60
CA LEU A 432 -3.24 9.85 -3.64
C LEU A 432 -4.23 8.68 -3.58
N HIS A 433 -5.24 8.65 -4.43
CA HIS A 433 -6.34 7.67 -4.40
C HIS A 433 -7.11 7.64 -3.07
N LEU A 434 -7.10 8.75 -2.32
CA LEU A 434 -7.82 8.90 -1.06
C LEU A 434 -9.03 9.83 -1.22
N SER A 435 -10.04 9.60 -0.38
CA SER A 435 -11.21 10.45 -0.33
C SER A 435 -10.88 11.83 0.25
N GLN A 436 -11.69 12.83 -0.11
CA GLN A 436 -11.59 14.16 0.51
C GLN A 436 -11.78 14.06 2.04
N GLY A 437 -10.87 14.67 2.80
CA GLY A 437 -10.89 14.62 4.25
C GLY A 437 -10.08 13.47 4.87
N HIS A 438 -9.40 12.65 4.06
CA HIS A 438 -8.63 11.49 4.49
C HIS A 438 -7.11 11.65 4.31
N VAL A 439 -6.66 12.86 4.03
CA VAL A 439 -5.23 13.20 3.97
C VAL A 439 -4.93 14.30 4.98
N PHE A 440 -4.04 14.01 5.90
CA PHE A 440 -3.69 14.85 7.03
C PHE A 440 -2.22 15.23 6.99
N VAL A 441 -1.91 16.42 7.47
CA VAL A 441 -0.54 16.95 7.54
C VAL A 441 -0.25 17.46 8.94
N GLU A 442 0.94 17.22 9.42
CA GLU A 442 1.48 17.79 10.66
C GLU A 442 2.73 18.61 10.36
N HIS A 443 2.68 19.90 10.68
CA HIS A 443 3.80 20.83 10.50
C HIS A 443 4.16 21.47 11.84
N ALA A 444 5.20 20.94 12.49
CA ALA A 444 5.62 21.44 13.80
C ALA A 444 6.40 22.75 13.68
N LYS A 445 6.25 23.61 14.65
CA LYS A 445 6.98 24.86 14.77
C LYS A 445 8.50 24.62 14.76
N ASN A 446 9.23 25.43 14.00
CA ASN A 446 10.68 25.34 13.79
C ASN A 446 11.15 24.04 13.11
N ASP A 447 10.30 23.41 12.31
CA ASP A 447 10.69 22.32 11.42
C ASP A 447 11.21 22.87 10.10
N VAL A 448 12.52 23.06 10.02
CA VAL A 448 13.19 23.61 8.84
C VAL A 448 13.12 22.70 7.61
N VAL A 449 12.86 21.39 7.79
CA VAL A 449 12.72 20.44 6.67
C VAL A 449 11.36 20.60 6.02
N ALA A 450 10.31 20.67 6.83
CA ALA A 450 8.96 20.95 6.34
C ALA A 450 8.84 22.33 5.69
N ASP A 451 9.58 23.33 6.20
CA ASP A 451 9.62 24.69 5.64
C ASP A 451 10.31 24.75 4.25
N LEU A 452 11.21 23.80 3.93
CA LEU A 452 11.99 23.85 2.69
C LEU A 452 11.18 23.53 1.42
N GLY A 453 10.10 22.75 1.52
CA GLY A 453 9.25 22.41 0.39
C GLY A 453 10.01 21.85 -0.81
N ARG A 454 10.88 20.84 -0.60
CA ARG A 454 11.83 20.34 -1.63
C ARG A 454 11.12 19.60 -2.77
N PHE A 455 10.04 18.86 -2.46
CA PHE A 455 9.33 18.02 -3.39
C PHE A 455 7.90 18.54 -3.62
N GLY A 456 7.74 19.38 -4.63
CA GLY A 456 6.51 20.06 -4.99
C GLY A 456 6.68 21.58 -5.06
N VAL A 457 5.63 22.29 -5.45
CA VAL A 457 5.60 23.75 -5.53
C VAL A 457 5.17 24.37 -4.20
N THR A 458 4.26 23.67 -3.52
CA THR A 458 3.63 24.12 -2.28
C THR A 458 4.02 23.17 -1.15
N ILE A 459 4.34 23.73 0.02
CA ILE A 459 4.57 22.89 1.22
C ILE A 459 3.28 22.16 1.59
N PRO A 460 3.36 20.91 2.10
CA PRO A 460 2.18 20.07 2.31
C PRO A 460 1.08 20.68 3.18
N SER A 461 1.40 21.46 4.22
CA SER A 461 0.41 22.17 5.05
C SER A 461 -0.41 23.22 4.32
N ASN A 462 0.03 23.65 3.12
CA ASN A 462 -0.69 24.62 2.29
C ASN A 462 -1.35 23.97 1.06
N LEU A 463 -1.29 22.66 0.92
CA LEU A 463 -1.89 21.95 -0.21
C LEU A 463 -3.42 21.92 -0.09
N PRO A 464 -4.15 22.17 -1.18
CA PRO A 464 -5.60 22.19 -1.15
C PRO A 464 -6.19 20.80 -0.88
N GLY A 465 -7.13 20.74 0.05
CA GLY A 465 -7.86 19.52 0.36
C GLY A 465 -7.19 18.60 1.38
N LEU A 466 -5.98 18.92 1.83
CA LEU A 466 -5.34 18.29 2.97
C LEU A 466 -5.80 18.97 4.27
N ILE A 467 -5.87 18.20 5.35
CA ILE A 467 -6.26 18.69 6.67
C ILE A 467 -5.00 18.94 7.49
N ASP A 468 -4.79 20.19 7.90
CA ASP A 468 -3.67 20.57 8.76
C ASP A 468 -4.01 20.28 10.22
N LEU A 469 -3.24 19.37 10.84
CA LEU A 469 -3.41 18.92 12.21
C LEU A 469 -2.54 19.75 13.15
N SER A 470 -3.13 20.20 14.26
CA SER A 470 -2.40 20.98 15.27
C SER A 470 -1.24 20.16 15.86
N THR A 471 -0.08 20.79 15.94
CA THR A 471 1.10 20.33 16.65
C THR A 471 1.37 21.16 17.91
N ASN A 472 0.52 22.17 18.20
CA ASN A 472 0.58 23.02 19.38
C ASN A 472 0.16 22.27 20.65
N ALA A 473 0.37 22.87 21.81
CA ALA A 473 -0.15 22.33 23.08
C ALA A 473 -1.67 22.45 23.11
N GLU A 474 -2.37 21.33 23.25
CA GLU A 474 -3.82 21.25 23.18
C GLU A 474 -4.46 20.55 24.39
N THR A 475 -5.74 20.86 24.61
CA THR A 475 -6.60 20.07 25.51
C THR A 475 -7.44 19.11 24.67
N THR A 476 -7.28 17.82 24.91
CA THR A 476 -7.98 16.75 24.21
C THR A 476 -8.94 16.02 25.17
N PRO A 477 -9.86 15.19 24.68
CA PRO A 477 -10.66 14.30 25.53
C PRO A 477 -9.82 13.43 26.48
N LEU A 478 -8.60 13.07 26.07
CA LEU A 478 -7.66 12.27 26.88
C LEU A 478 -6.73 13.13 27.77
N GLY A 479 -6.99 14.42 27.91
CA GLY A 479 -6.22 15.33 28.76
C GLY A 479 -5.31 16.30 27.98
N GLN A 480 -4.44 16.97 28.73
CA GLN A 480 -3.49 17.95 28.18
C GLN A 480 -2.40 17.28 27.37
N ARG A 481 -2.08 17.84 26.21
CA ARG A 481 -1.00 17.40 25.32
C ARG A 481 0.02 18.53 25.16
N ALA A 482 1.28 18.15 25.06
CA ALA A 482 2.38 19.09 24.83
C ALA A 482 2.52 19.42 23.34
N GLU A 483 3.11 20.57 23.05
CA GLU A 483 3.50 20.92 21.69
C GLU A 483 4.61 20.02 21.14
N SER A 484 4.60 19.77 19.84
CA SER A 484 5.73 19.24 19.08
C SER A 484 6.53 20.39 18.45
N THR A 485 7.86 20.35 18.53
CA THR A 485 8.72 21.39 17.95
C THR A 485 9.90 20.78 17.24
N GLY A 486 10.27 21.34 16.10
CA GLY A 486 11.38 20.85 15.26
C GLY A 486 11.02 19.53 14.57
N HIS A 487 11.97 18.96 13.83
CA HIS A 487 11.75 17.91 12.87
C HIS A 487 11.46 16.51 13.45
N SER A 488 11.81 16.24 14.70
CA SER A 488 11.86 14.85 15.21
C SER A 488 10.84 14.54 16.31
N LYS A 489 9.91 15.46 16.63
CA LYS A 489 9.03 15.29 17.80
C LYS A 489 7.58 14.96 17.49
N TYR A 490 7.26 14.58 16.27
CA TYR A 490 5.90 14.26 15.86
C TYR A 490 5.35 13.01 16.57
N SER A 491 6.16 11.97 16.68
CA SER A 491 5.76 10.68 17.26
C SER A 491 6.17 10.51 18.73
N PHE A 492 6.38 11.62 19.47
CA PHE A 492 6.75 11.56 20.89
C PHE A 492 5.52 11.43 21.79
N ILE A 493 5.68 10.60 22.81
CA ILE A 493 4.62 10.35 23.79
C ILE A 493 4.13 11.65 24.45
N GLY A 494 2.82 11.81 24.55
CA GLY A 494 2.19 12.93 25.24
C GLY A 494 2.09 14.23 24.42
N THR A 495 2.50 14.22 23.15
CA THR A 495 2.35 15.37 22.24
C THR A 495 0.98 15.38 21.58
N THR A 496 0.56 16.56 21.11
CA THR A 496 -0.66 16.71 20.31
C THR A 496 -0.53 16.01 18.96
N ALA A 497 0.65 16.05 18.33
CA ALA A 497 0.90 15.36 17.07
C ALA A 497 0.66 13.84 17.21
N LEU A 498 1.29 13.15 18.17
CA LEU A 498 1.05 11.73 18.38
C LEU A 498 -0.43 11.43 18.70
N TYR A 499 -1.10 12.29 19.45
CA TYR A 499 -2.52 12.14 19.72
C TYR A 499 -3.37 12.24 18.45
N ASN A 500 -3.10 13.21 17.57
CA ASN A 500 -3.82 13.36 16.31
C ASN A 500 -3.57 12.16 15.37
N GLN A 501 -2.33 11.67 15.28
CA GLN A 501 -2.02 10.41 14.58
C GLN A 501 -2.88 9.26 15.10
N ALA A 502 -2.99 9.12 16.42
CA ALA A 502 -3.81 8.09 17.06
C ALA A 502 -5.32 8.24 16.76
N VAL A 503 -5.82 9.47 16.68
CA VAL A 503 -7.21 9.78 16.29
C VAL A 503 -7.47 9.37 14.84
N VAL A 504 -6.55 9.65 13.92
CA VAL A 504 -6.67 9.25 12.51
C VAL A 504 -6.64 7.73 12.40
N VAL A 505 -5.67 7.05 13.02
CA VAL A 505 -5.59 5.57 13.03
C VAL A 505 -6.84 4.92 13.62
N ALA A 506 -7.51 5.56 14.58
CA ALA A 506 -8.79 5.11 15.14
C ALA A 506 -10.00 5.32 14.20
N GLY A 507 -9.81 5.86 13.00
CA GLY A 507 -10.88 6.20 12.06
C GLY A 507 -11.74 7.38 12.52
N LEU A 508 -11.17 8.28 13.31
CA LEU A 508 -11.87 9.45 13.89
C LEU A 508 -11.28 10.79 13.41
N GLY A 509 -10.45 10.77 12.35
CA GLY A 509 -9.77 11.96 11.83
C GLY A 509 -10.71 13.06 11.31
N GLN A 510 -11.98 12.76 11.10
CA GLN A 510 -13.00 13.74 10.70
C GLN A 510 -13.93 14.15 11.85
N ASP A 511 -13.77 13.57 13.03
CA ASP A 511 -14.58 13.91 14.21
C ASP A 511 -13.94 15.09 14.97
N ASP A 512 -14.55 16.28 14.86
CA ASP A 512 -14.08 17.51 15.49
C ASP A 512 -14.03 17.45 17.03
N HIS A 513 -14.68 16.48 17.65
CA HIS A 513 -14.56 16.24 19.08
C HIS A 513 -13.17 15.71 19.43
N TYR A 514 -12.64 14.81 18.61
CA TYR A 514 -11.35 14.16 18.85
C TYR A 514 -10.20 14.90 18.17
N VAL A 515 -10.28 15.12 16.87
CA VAL A 515 -9.19 15.71 16.09
C VAL A 515 -8.90 17.16 16.51
N LYS A 516 -7.62 17.52 16.56
CA LYS A 516 -7.18 18.91 16.77
C LYS A 516 -6.56 19.43 15.47
N ARG A 517 -7.18 20.46 14.92
CA ARG A 517 -6.74 21.10 13.67
C ARG A 517 -5.97 22.36 13.97
N GLU A 518 -5.08 22.73 13.06
CA GLU A 518 -4.46 24.06 13.09
C GLU A 518 -5.49 25.10 12.72
N ASP A 519 -5.49 26.28 13.43
CA ASP A 519 -6.44 27.39 13.25
C ASP A 519 -6.17 28.20 11.95
#